data_51ef547aab4dfcf355299dd096adda88
#
_entry.id   51ef547aab4dfcf355299dd096adda88
#
_cell.length_a   1.000
_cell.length_b   1.000
_cell.length_c   1.000
_cell.angle_alpha   90.00
_cell.angle_beta   90.00
_cell.angle_gamma   90.00
#
_symmetry.space_group_name_H-M   'P 1'
#
loop_
_entity.id
_entity.type
_entity.pdbx_description
1 polymer ?
#
loop_
_entity_poly.entity_id
_entity_poly.type
_entity_poly.pdbx_seq_one_letter_code
_entity_poly.pdbx_strand_id
1 'polypeptide(L)' 'LEGIKTDIEKLIALYESEKSERERLQEELRRSEADNESCRKRIEDLEQQVDNLHLSE' A
#
# COMPACT_ATOMS: atom_id res chain seq x y z
N LEU A 1 17.50 -29.03 -26.33
CA LEU A 1 17.64 -27.57 -26.42
C LEU A 1 16.32 -26.86 -26.39
N GLU A 2 15.27 -27.44 -26.98
CA GLU A 2 13.91 -26.89 -26.89
C GLU A 2 13.40 -26.89 -25.46
N GLY A 3 13.75 -27.90 -24.66
CA GLY A 3 13.38 -27.95 -23.26
C GLY A 3 13.96 -26.80 -22.45
N ILE A 4 15.22 -26.45 -22.70
CA ILE A 4 15.93 -25.35 -22.04
C ILE A 4 15.27 -24.02 -22.42
N LYS A 5 14.98 -23.84 -23.69
CA LYS A 5 14.33 -22.62 -24.18
C LYS A 5 12.97 -22.43 -23.51
N THR A 6 12.18 -23.51 -23.44
CA THR A 6 10.85 -23.48 -22.80
C THR A 6 10.99 -23.15 -21.32
N ASP A 7 11.97 -23.71 -20.63
CA ASP A 7 12.21 -23.45 -19.22
C ASP A 7 12.59 -21.97 -18.98
N ILE A 8 13.43 -21.41 -19.85
CA ILE A 8 13.80 -20.00 -19.77
C ILE A 8 12.58 -19.11 -19.97
N GLU A 9 11.75 -19.42 -20.96
CA GLU A 9 10.51 -18.68 -21.22
C GLU A 9 9.57 -18.70 -20.01
N LYS A 10 9.45 -19.86 -19.37
CA LYS A 10 8.64 -20.00 -18.16
C LYS A 10 9.19 -19.17 -17.01
N LEU A 11 10.50 -19.13 -16.83
CA LEU A 11 11.13 -18.34 -15.79
C LEU A 11 10.93 -16.85 -16.01
N ILE A 12 11.04 -16.40 -17.26
CA ILE A 12 10.78 -15.01 -17.61
C ILE A 12 9.33 -14.65 -17.30
N ALA A 13 8.38 -15.51 -17.67
CA ALA A 13 6.97 -15.28 -17.40
C ALA A 13 6.68 -15.20 -15.90
N LEU A 14 7.29 -16.10 -15.12
CA LEU A 14 7.17 -16.07 -13.66
C LEU A 14 7.75 -14.79 -13.06
N TYR A 15 8.92 -14.40 -13.54
CA TYR A 15 9.56 -13.16 -13.09
C TYR A 15 8.67 -11.95 -13.35
N GLU A 16 8.12 -11.85 -14.55
CA GLU A 16 7.28 -10.75 -14.93
C GLU A 16 5.98 -10.72 -14.11
N SER A 17 5.42 -11.89 -13.86
CA SER A 17 4.21 -12.04 -13.04
C SER A 17 4.47 -11.59 -11.60
N GLU A 18 5.58 -12.05 -11.00
CA GLU A 18 5.97 -11.66 -9.65
C GLU A 18 6.27 -10.17 -9.55
N LYS A 19 6.92 -9.62 -10.55
CA LYS A 19 7.22 -8.19 -10.60
C LYS A 19 5.95 -7.36 -10.64
N SER A 20 4.98 -7.74 -11.49
CA SER A 20 3.70 -7.05 -11.58
C SER A 20 2.94 -7.12 -10.26
N GLU A 21 2.94 -8.28 -9.61
CA GLU A 21 2.28 -8.45 -8.33
C GLU A 21 2.93 -7.59 -7.25
N ARG A 22 4.26 -7.53 -7.25
CA ARG A 22 4.99 -6.67 -6.30
C ARG A 22 4.62 -5.21 -6.50
N GLU A 23 4.59 -4.76 -7.74
CA GLU A 23 4.23 -3.37 -8.06
C GLU A 23 2.81 -3.05 -7.62
N ARG A 24 1.88 -3.97 -7.83
CA ARG A 24 0.50 -3.82 -7.40
C ARG A 24 0.40 -3.70 -5.88
N LEU A 25 1.10 -4.56 -5.16
CA LEU A 25 1.10 -4.55 -3.70
C LEU A 25 1.77 -3.29 -3.15
N GLN A 26 2.83 -2.83 -3.77
CA GLN A 26 3.49 -1.59 -3.37
C GLN A 26 2.54 -0.39 -3.52
N GLU A 27 1.76 -0.36 -4.59
CA GLU A 27 0.79 0.71 -4.80
C GLU A 27 -0.36 0.64 -3.78
N GLU A 28 -0.83 -0.58 -3.48
CA GLU A 28 -1.85 -0.75 -2.44
C GLU A 28 -1.34 -0.29 -1.07
N LEU A 29 -0.10 -0.64 -0.75
CA LEU A 29 0.51 -0.21 0.51
C LEU A 29 0.63 1.31 0.57
N ARG A 30 1.07 1.93 -0.51
CA ARG A 30 1.18 3.39 -0.57
C ARG A 30 -0.16 4.07 -0.32
N ARG A 31 -1.22 3.56 -0.93
CA ARG A 31 -2.58 4.09 -0.73
C ARG A 31 -3.04 3.90 0.71
N SER A 32 -2.79 2.73 1.25
CA SER A 32 -3.16 2.42 2.64
C SER A 32 -2.44 3.35 3.61
N GLU A 33 -1.15 3.58 3.40
CA GLU A 33 -0.37 4.50 4.24
C GLU A 33 -0.88 5.93 4.13
N ALA A 34 -1.26 6.37 2.93
CA ALA A 34 -1.84 7.69 2.73
C ALA A 34 -3.18 7.82 3.44
N ASP A 35 -4.02 6.80 3.34
CA ASP A 35 -5.32 6.78 4.03
C ASP A 35 -5.12 6.80 5.55
N ASN A 36 -4.17 6.02 6.05
CA ASN A 36 -3.85 6.01 7.48
C ASN A 36 -3.40 7.39 7.97
N GLU A 37 -2.55 8.07 7.21
CA GLU A 37 -2.11 9.41 7.58
C GLU A 37 -3.27 10.40 7.59
N SER A 38 -4.16 10.29 6.63
CA SER A 38 -5.36 11.12 6.57
C SER A 38 -6.25 10.87 7.79
N CYS A 39 -6.46 9.61 8.16
CA CYS A 39 -7.24 9.24 9.33
C CYS A 39 -6.60 9.75 10.62
N ARG A 40 -5.29 9.64 10.74
CA ARG A 40 -4.56 10.14 11.91
C ARG A 40 -4.76 11.63 12.10
N LYS A 41 -4.65 12.39 11.02
CA LYS A 41 -4.88 13.83 11.06
C LYS A 41 -6.30 14.17 11.48
N ARG A 42 -7.27 13.40 10.99
CA ARG A 42 -8.66 13.57 11.36
C ARG A 42 -8.88 13.31 12.84
N ILE A 43 -8.26 12.26 13.36
CA ILE A 43 -8.34 11.92 14.79
C ILE A 43 -7.75 13.05 15.63
N GLU A 44 -6.58 13.55 15.26
CA GLU A 44 -5.93 14.65 15.97
C GLU A 44 -6.82 15.88 15.98
N ASP A 45 -7.46 16.20 14.86
CA ASP A 45 -8.35 17.34 14.74
C ASP A 45 -9.57 17.18 15.65
N LEU A 46 -10.18 15.99 15.64
CA LEU A 46 -11.32 15.71 16.48
C LEU A 46 -10.97 15.74 17.97
N GLU A 47 -9.81 15.21 18.34
CA GLU A 47 -9.35 15.25 19.73
C GLU A 47 -9.17 16.69 20.18
N GLN A 48 -8.63 17.54 19.32
CA GLN A 48 -8.46 18.95 19.63
C GLN A 48 -9.82 19.65 19.81
N GLN A 49 -10.80 19.31 18.99
CA GLN A 49 -12.13 19.84 19.11
C GLN A 49 -12.79 19.44 20.44
N VAL A 50 -12.62 18.19 20.83
CA VAL A 50 -13.13 17.70 22.12
C VAL A 50 -12.46 18.44 23.27
N ASP A 51 -11.15 18.60 23.23
CA ASP A 51 -10.41 19.32 24.26
C ASP A 51 -10.89 20.76 24.37
N ASN A 52 -11.12 21.42 23.24
CA ASN A 52 -11.62 22.78 23.23
C ASN A 52 -13.01 22.89 23.86
N LEU A 53 -13.87 21.90 23.61
CA LEU A 53 -15.19 21.86 24.23
C LEU A 53 -15.10 21.69 25.75
N HIS A 54 -14.19 20.84 26.22
CA HIS A 54 -13.97 20.66 27.66
C HIS A 54 -13.44 21.93 28.32
N LEU A 55 -12.56 22.65 27.63
CA LEU A 55 -12.02 23.90 28.15
C LEU A 55 -13.07 25.02 28.18
N SER A 56 -14.10 24.92 27.34
CA SER A 56 -15.18 25.90 27.31
C SER A 56 -16.17 25.73 28.43
N GLU A 57 -16.20 24.55 29.01
CA GLU A 57 -17.10 24.26 30.15
C GLU A 57 -16.48 24.79 31.44
#